data_c11792f27cc333e468dac26ccdf61033
#
_entry.id   c11792f27cc333e468dac26ccdf61033
#
_cell.length_a   1.000
_cell.length_b   1.000
_cell.length_c   1.000
_cell.angle_alpha   90.00
_cell.angle_beta   90.00
_cell.angle_gamma   90.00
#
_symmetry.space_group_name_H-M   'P 1'
#
loop_
_entity.id
_entity.type
_entity.pdbx_description
1 polymer ?
#
loop_
_entity_poly.entity_id
_entity_poly.type
_entity_poly.pdbx_seq_one_letter_code
_entity_poly.pdbx_strand_id
1 'polypeptide(L)'
;MGMDVYGLNPQTTTERPKRPNNKDYQSEEWDRYFEKLNEYQNENVGTYFRNNVWWWRPLWDYVYQLNDDILTEEDHELGHSNSGHEITEAQCEVICKRLTEALDNGETEEYKKGYYLALENLPLVKCDTCEGVGERNDQYVQ
;
A
#
# COMPACT_ATOMS: atom_id res chain seq x y z
N MET A 1 5.25 -3.72 -10.12
CA MET A 1 5.39 -4.38 -8.81
C MET A 1 4.49 -3.67 -7.81
N GLY A 2 3.76 -4.38 -6.98
CA GLY A 2 2.80 -3.81 -6.03
C GLY A 2 2.97 -4.38 -4.63
N MET A 3 2.42 -3.66 -3.65
CA MET A 3 2.24 -4.13 -2.28
C MET A 3 0.85 -4.68 -2.12
N ASP A 4 0.76 -5.87 -1.56
CA ASP A 4 -0.47 -6.57 -1.25
C ASP A 4 -0.63 -6.62 0.28
N VAL A 5 -1.72 -6.05 0.79
CA VAL A 5 -2.04 -6.00 2.22
C VAL A 5 -3.31 -6.79 2.47
N TYR A 6 -3.26 -7.70 3.42
CA TYR A 6 -4.37 -8.58 3.77
C TYR A 6 -4.81 -8.37 5.21
N GLY A 7 -6.11 -8.29 5.43
CA GLY A 7 -6.66 -8.45 6.77
C GLY A 7 -6.52 -9.91 7.21
N LEU A 8 -5.94 -10.16 8.37
CA LEU A 8 -5.75 -11.51 8.89
C LEU A 8 -7.05 -12.07 9.49
N ASN A 9 -7.86 -11.21 10.08
CA ASN A 9 -9.16 -11.57 10.68
C ASN A 9 -10.24 -10.53 10.34
N PRO A 10 -10.52 -10.31 9.03
CA PRO A 10 -11.46 -9.28 8.62
C PRO A 10 -12.89 -9.66 9.02
N GLN A 11 -13.67 -8.67 9.44
CA GLN A 11 -15.11 -8.84 9.59
C GLN A 11 -15.76 -8.80 8.21
N THR A 12 -16.42 -9.90 7.83
CA THR A 12 -17.05 -10.03 6.51
C THR A 12 -18.57 -10.23 6.67
N THR A 13 -19.31 -9.64 5.76
CA THR A 13 -20.78 -9.74 5.70
C THR A 13 -21.26 -10.75 4.65
N THR A 14 -20.37 -11.10 3.72
CA THR A 14 -20.65 -12.03 2.62
C THR A 14 -19.61 -13.15 2.58
N GLU A 15 -19.97 -14.26 1.93
CA GLU A 15 -19.08 -15.42 1.80
C GLU A 15 -18.07 -15.19 0.67
N ARG A 16 -16.80 -15.51 0.93
CA ARG A 16 -15.75 -15.44 -0.08
C ARG A 16 -16.01 -16.43 -1.21
N PRO A 17 -15.92 -16.01 -2.49
CA PRO A 17 -16.11 -16.91 -3.62
C PRO A 17 -15.08 -18.03 -3.65
N LYS A 18 -15.54 -19.23 -4.03
CA LYS A 18 -14.67 -20.41 -4.14
C LYS A 18 -13.82 -20.33 -5.38
N ARG A 19 -12.52 -20.57 -5.18
CA ARG A 19 -11.55 -20.60 -6.26
C ARG A 19 -11.84 -21.77 -7.21
N PRO A 20 -11.76 -21.57 -8.57
CA PRO A 20 -11.87 -22.65 -9.53
C PRO A 20 -10.77 -23.69 -9.35
N ASN A 21 -11.12 -24.96 -9.60
CA ASN A 21 -10.18 -26.07 -9.51
C ASN A 21 -9.44 -26.33 -10.82
N ASN A 22 -9.88 -25.75 -11.94
CA ASN A 22 -9.22 -25.90 -13.23
C ASN A 22 -7.91 -25.06 -13.26
N LYS A 23 -6.97 -25.49 -14.11
CA LYS A 23 -5.68 -24.80 -14.29
C LYS A 23 -5.67 -23.84 -15.48
N ASP A 24 -6.78 -23.72 -16.19
CA ASP A 24 -6.93 -22.80 -17.31
C ASP A 24 -7.35 -21.41 -16.79
N TYR A 25 -6.37 -20.60 -16.48
CA TYR A 25 -6.53 -19.23 -15.97
C TYR A 25 -7.16 -18.25 -16.98
N GLN A 26 -7.30 -18.66 -18.25
CA GLN A 26 -7.95 -17.87 -19.30
C GLN A 26 -9.40 -18.31 -19.55
N SER A 27 -9.92 -19.26 -18.76
CA SER A 27 -11.30 -19.72 -18.89
C SER A 27 -12.30 -18.71 -18.29
N GLU A 28 -13.53 -18.71 -18.84
CA GLU A 28 -14.66 -17.92 -18.31
C GLU A 28 -14.97 -18.18 -16.82
N GLU A 29 -14.60 -19.36 -16.31
CA GLU A 29 -14.78 -19.70 -14.91
C GLU A 29 -13.86 -18.85 -14.01
N TRP A 30 -12.61 -18.59 -14.45
CA TRP A 30 -11.70 -17.70 -13.76
C TRP A 30 -12.10 -16.24 -13.87
N ASP A 31 -12.60 -15.81 -15.03
CA ASP A 31 -13.11 -14.44 -15.20
C ASP A 31 -14.26 -14.17 -14.24
N ARG A 32 -15.25 -15.07 -14.16
CA ARG A 32 -16.36 -14.98 -13.20
C ARG A 32 -15.89 -15.02 -11.73
N TYR A 33 -14.85 -15.81 -11.44
CA TYR A 33 -14.28 -15.86 -10.10
C TYR A 33 -13.65 -14.52 -9.72
N PHE A 34 -12.86 -13.91 -10.62
CA PHE A 34 -12.23 -12.62 -10.35
C PHE A 34 -13.26 -11.48 -10.23
N GLU A 35 -14.31 -11.49 -11.01
CA GLU A 35 -15.42 -10.54 -10.86
C GLU A 35 -16.05 -10.64 -9.47
N LYS A 36 -16.44 -11.84 -9.06
CA LYS A 36 -17.03 -12.10 -7.74
C LYS A 36 -16.07 -11.81 -6.59
N LEU A 37 -14.77 -12.07 -6.78
CA LEU A 37 -13.75 -11.77 -5.78
C LEU A 37 -13.61 -10.26 -5.60
N ASN A 38 -13.64 -9.51 -6.69
CA ASN A 38 -13.59 -8.05 -6.64
C ASN A 38 -14.84 -7.46 -5.95
N GLU A 39 -16.04 -7.96 -6.27
CA GLU A 39 -17.28 -7.60 -5.58
C GLU A 39 -17.16 -7.88 -4.07
N TYR A 40 -16.74 -9.08 -3.72
CA TYR A 40 -16.54 -9.48 -2.32
C TYR A 40 -15.56 -8.55 -1.58
N GLN A 41 -14.43 -8.19 -2.21
CA GLN A 41 -13.44 -7.31 -1.61
C GLN A 41 -13.96 -5.87 -1.44
N ASN A 42 -14.79 -5.39 -2.36
CA ASN A 42 -15.41 -4.07 -2.28
C ASN A 42 -16.50 -4.01 -1.19
N GLU A 43 -17.26 -5.08 -1.02
CA GLU A 43 -18.29 -5.19 0.03
C GLU A 43 -17.67 -5.40 1.42
N ASN A 44 -16.53 -6.08 1.50
CA ASN A 44 -15.84 -6.43 2.74
C ASN A 44 -14.51 -5.68 2.85
N VAL A 45 -14.59 -4.39 3.10
CA VAL A 45 -13.42 -3.52 3.31
C VAL A 45 -12.55 -4.07 4.44
N GLY A 46 -11.24 -4.07 4.23
CA GLY A 46 -10.27 -4.63 5.17
C GLY A 46 -9.86 -6.08 4.91
N THR A 47 -10.46 -6.75 3.91
CA THR A 47 -10.01 -8.09 3.49
C THR A 47 -8.74 -8.05 2.66
N TYR A 48 -8.65 -7.06 1.77
CA TYR A 48 -7.54 -6.90 0.86
C TYR A 48 -7.39 -5.46 0.39
N PHE A 49 -6.15 -5.00 0.30
CA PHE A 49 -5.78 -3.72 -0.29
C PHE A 49 -4.51 -3.90 -1.13
N ARG A 50 -4.46 -3.28 -2.29
CA ARG A 50 -3.28 -3.28 -3.14
C ARG A 50 -2.91 -1.88 -3.56
N ASN A 51 -1.62 -1.58 -3.52
CA ASN A 51 -1.08 -0.34 -4.04
C ASN A 51 0.19 -0.62 -4.86
N ASN A 52 0.55 0.27 -5.78
CA ASN A 52 1.85 0.14 -6.40
C ASN A 52 2.94 0.59 -5.42
N VAL A 53 4.16 0.09 -5.61
CA VAL A 53 5.27 0.31 -4.69
C VAL A 53 5.66 1.79 -4.56
N TRP A 54 5.46 2.59 -5.60
CA TRP A 54 5.81 4.02 -5.62
C TRP A 54 4.90 4.88 -4.74
N TRP A 55 3.63 4.50 -4.63
CA TRP A 55 2.67 5.13 -3.75
C TRP A 55 2.68 4.51 -2.35
N TRP A 56 2.97 3.20 -2.26
CA TRP A 56 3.03 2.51 -0.98
C TRP A 56 4.18 3.01 -0.10
N ARG A 57 5.37 3.19 -0.66
CA ARG A 57 6.54 3.63 0.11
C ARG A 57 6.29 4.93 0.88
N PRO A 58 5.92 6.04 0.23
CA PRO A 58 5.65 7.28 0.97
C PRO A 58 4.44 7.17 1.91
N LEU A 59 3.44 6.35 1.57
CA LEU A 59 2.31 6.10 2.45
C LEU A 59 2.75 5.37 3.72
N TRP A 60 3.55 4.31 3.60
CA TRP A 60 4.02 3.53 4.74
C TRP A 60 5.00 4.34 5.61
N ASP A 61 5.87 5.12 5.01
CA ASP A 61 6.74 6.06 5.72
C ASP A 61 5.94 7.06 6.55
N TYR A 62 4.85 7.59 6.00
CA TYR A 62 3.94 8.48 6.71
C TYR A 62 3.22 7.77 7.86
N VAL A 63 2.72 6.56 7.63
CA VAL A 63 2.10 5.74 8.69
C VAL A 63 3.10 5.49 9.81
N TYR A 64 4.33 5.15 9.48
CA TYR A 64 5.39 4.94 10.47
C TYR A 64 5.69 6.22 11.27
N GLN A 65 5.84 7.37 10.61
CA GLN A 65 6.09 8.64 11.29
C GLN A 65 5.00 9.03 12.29
N LEU A 66 3.74 8.76 11.98
CA LEU A 66 2.62 9.00 12.90
C LEU A 66 2.57 8.02 14.08
N ASN A 67 3.26 6.89 13.97
CA ASN A 67 3.11 5.76 14.87
C ASN A 67 4.46 5.17 15.34
N ASP A 68 5.55 5.94 15.31
CA ASP A 68 6.91 5.52 15.66
C ASP A 68 7.08 5.10 17.14
N ASP A 69 6.11 5.44 17.98
CA ASP A 69 6.04 5.01 19.37
C ASP A 69 5.46 3.59 19.55
N ILE A 70 4.75 3.07 18.55
CA ILE A 70 4.13 1.73 18.57
C ILE A 70 4.62 0.79 17.48
N LEU A 71 5.18 1.33 16.40
CA LEU A 71 5.81 0.57 15.32
C LEU A 71 7.33 0.55 15.54
N THR A 72 7.93 -0.61 15.33
CA THR A 72 9.39 -0.78 15.42
C THR A 72 10.07 -0.44 14.09
N GLU A 73 11.39 -0.27 14.10
CA GLU A 73 12.18 -0.16 12.87
C GLU A 73 12.01 -1.40 11.98
N GLU A 74 11.86 -2.58 12.57
CA GLU A 74 11.58 -3.82 11.84
C GLU A 74 10.21 -3.77 11.14
N ASP A 75 9.17 -3.26 11.81
CA ASP A 75 7.85 -3.04 11.20
C ASP A 75 7.95 -2.08 10.01
N HIS A 76 8.77 -1.02 10.14
CA HIS A 76 9.00 -0.08 9.05
C HIS A 76 9.69 -0.74 7.85
N GLU A 77 10.81 -1.42 8.07
CA GLU A 77 11.60 -2.07 7.01
C GLU A 77 10.80 -3.18 6.30
N LEU A 78 10.21 -4.09 7.08
CA LEU A 78 9.46 -5.23 6.53
C LEU A 78 8.11 -4.82 5.93
N GLY A 79 7.52 -3.73 6.38
CA GLY A 79 6.32 -3.13 5.78
C GLY A 79 6.55 -2.62 4.35
N HIS A 80 7.80 -2.40 3.93
CA HIS A 80 8.15 -2.07 2.55
C HIS A 80 8.28 -3.29 1.63
N SER A 81 8.18 -4.50 2.17
CA SER A 81 8.33 -5.73 1.39
C SER A 81 7.06 -6.61 1.46
N ASN A 82 6.80 -7.36 0.39
CA ASN A 82 5.74 -8.38 0.35
C ASN A 82 6.20 -9.70 1.01
N SER A 83 6.86 -9.62 2.18
CA SER A 83 7.41 -10.78 2.87
C SER A 83 6.44 -11.47 3.84
N GLY A 84 5.22 -10.95 3.97
CA GLY A 84 4.23 -11.47 4.91
C GLY A 84 4.43 -10.98 6.34
N HIS A 85 5.04 -9.82 6.54
CA HIS A 85 5.14 -9.19 7.85
C HIS A 85 3.76 -8.82 8.40
N GLU A 86 3.53 -9.04 9.67
CA GLU A 86 2.24 -8.87 10.34
C GLU A 86 2.28 -7.69 11.31
N ILE A 87 1.26 -6.84 11.24
CA ILE A 87 0.98 -5.80 12.22
C ILE A 87 -0.14 -6.30 13.12
N THR A 88 0.01 -6.15 14.43
CA THR A 88 -0.95 -6.63 15.42
C THR A 88 -2.26 -5.84 15.37
N GLU A 89 -3.34 -6.45 15.84
CA GLU A 89 -4.65 -5.80 15.96
C GLU A 89 -4.57 -4.50 16.79
N ALA A 90 -3.89 -4.54 17.92
CA ALA A 90 -3.71 -3.36 18.78
C ALA A 90 -2.96 -2.22 18.06
N GLN A 91 -1.90 -2.53 17.30
CA GLN A 91 -1.22 -1.55 16.47
C GLN A 91 -2.16 -1.00 15.38
N CYS A 92 -2.92 -1.87 14.70
CA CYS A 92 -3.87 -1.46 13.66
C CYS A 92 -4.95 -0.52 14.19
N GLU A 93 -5.49 -0.75 15.38
CA GLU A 93 -6.48 0.13 16.02
C GLU A 93 -5.93 1.54 16.26
N VAL A 94 -4.71 1.65 16.80
CA VAL A 94 -4.06 2.94 17.04
C VAL A 94 -3.73 3.64 15.73
N ILE A 95 -3.19 2.92 14.75
CA ILE A 95 -2.89 3.44 13.41
C ILE A 95 -4.16 4.00 12.76
N CYS A 96 -5.24 3.24 12.77
CA CYS A 96 -6.53 3.64 12.19
C CYS A 96 -7.05 4.92 12.84
N LYS A 97 -7.03 5.01 14.16
CA LYS A 97 -7.46 6.20 14.90
C LYS A 97 -6.62 7.42 14.52
N ARG A 98 -5.30 7.32 14.58
CA ARG A 98 -4.39 8.43 14.28
C ARG A 98 -4.48 8.89 12.82
N LEU A 99 -4.58 7.95 11.87
CA LEU A 99 -4.78 8.30 10.46
C LEU A 99 -6.12 9.02 10.24
N THR A 100 -7.19 8.57 10.88
CA THR A 100 -8.50 9.23 10.81
C THR A 100 -8.42 10.65 11.35
N GLU A 101 -7.81 10.84 12.52
CA GLU A 101 -7.60 12.17 13.12
C GLU A 101 -6.75 13.07 12.22
N ALA A 102 -5.66 12.55 11.64
CA ALA A 102 -4.79 13.31 10.73
C ALA A 102 -5.47 13.69 9.41
N LEU A 103 -6.37 12.86 8.91
CA LEU A 103 -7.22 13.19 7.75
C LEU A 103 -8.23 14.28 8.09
N ASP A 104 -8.90 14.16 9.22
CA ASP A 104 -9.97 15.09 9.63
C ASP A 104 -9.44 16.48 9.99
N ASN A 105 -8.24 16.58 10.58
CA ASN A 105 -7.64 17.85 10.98
C ASN A 105 -6.75 18.51 9.90
N GLY A 106 -6.56 17.84 8.74
CA GLY A 106 -5.79 18.36 7.60
C GLY A 106 -4.29 18.09 7.64
N GLU A 107 -3.75 17.42 8.66
CA GLU A 107 -2.31 17.09 8.76
C GLU A 107 -1.83 16.25 7.59
N THR A 108 -2.63 15.26 7.16
CA THR A 108 -2.30 14.41 6.01
C THR A 108 -2.20 15.20 4.71
N GLU A 109 -3.09 16.16 4.50
CA GLU A 109 -3.05 17.02 3.32
C GLU A 109 -1.84 17.97 3.34
N GLU A 110 -1.46 18.47 4.50
CA GLU A 110 -0.24 19.27 4.69
C GLU A 110 1.03 18.46 4.42
N TYR A 111 1.11 17.25 4.96
CA TYR A 111 2.20 16.33 4.69
C TYR A 111 2.34 16.04 3.20
N LYS A 112 1.24 15.74 2.53
CA LYS A 112 1.19 15.47 1.09
C LYS A 112 1.72 16.65 0.27
N LYS A 113 1.30 17.87 0.59
CA LYS A 113 1.80 19.09 -0.07
C LYS A 113 3.30 19.26 0.12
N GLY A 114 3.80 19.08 1.34
CA GLY A 114 5.22 19.14 1.67
C GLY A 114 6.03 18.08 0.92
N TYR A 115 5.51 16.86 0.83
CA TYR A 115 6.12 15.78 0.09
C TYR A 115 6.27 16.10 -1.41
N TYR A 116 5.21 16.54 -2.07
CA TYR A 116 5.27 16.91 -3.49
C TYR A 116 6.18 18.11 -3.73
N LEU A 117 6.16 19.11 -2.86
CA LEU A 117 7.06 20.27 -2.96
C LEU A 117 8.53 19.84 -2.84
N ALA A 118 8.83 18.91 -1.94
CA ALA A 118 10.19 18.34 -1.81
C ALA A 118 10.61 17.59 -3.08
N LEU A 119 9.70 16.83 -3.70
CA LEU A 119 9.95 16.14 -4.97
C LEU A 119 10.26 17.10 -6.11
N GLU A 120 9.51 18.18 -6.24
CA GLU A 120 9.71 19.20 -7.28
C GLU A 120 11.04 19.92 -7.15
N ASN A 121 11.56 20.03 -5.92
CA ASN A 121 12.84 20.68 -5.64
C ASN A 121 14.05 19.75 -5.68
N LEU A 122 13.86 18.44 -5.93
CA LEU A 122 14.97 17.52 -6.08
C LEU A 122 15.73 17.81 -7.38
N PRO A 123 17.09 17.79 -7.35
CA PRO A 123 17.87 17.99 -8.55
C PRO A 123 17.61 16.88 -9.58
N LEU A 124 17.52 17.25 -10.84
CA LEU A 124 17.52 16.31 -11.95
C LEU A 124 18.93 15.78 -12.19
N VAL A 125 19.08 14.49 -12.30
CA VAL A 125 20.34 13.82 -12.62
C VAL A 125 20.27 13.11 -13.96
N LYS A 126 21.41 13.02 -14.63
CA LYS A 126 21.53 12.29 -15.87
C LYS A 126 21.16 10.82 -15.68
N CYS A 127 20.34 10.28 -16.54
CA CYS A 127 19.98 8.87 -16.50
C CYS A 127 21.08 8.00 -17.06
N ASP A 128 21.66 7.13 -16.22
CA ASP A 128 22.72 6.19 -16.64
C ASP A 128 22.16 5.08 -17.54
N THR A 129 20.87 4.75 -17.38
CA THR A 129 20.23 3.67 -18.15
C THR A 129 19.97 4.05 -19.60
N CYS A 130 19.72 5.33 -19.88
CA CYS A 130 19.48 5.83 -21.23
C CYS A 130 20.71 6.59 -21.81
N GLU A 131 21.91 6.36 -21.24
CA GLU A 131 23.17 6.97 -21.68
C GLU A 131 23.12 8.51 -21.76
N GLY A 132 22.29 9.11 -20.91
CA GLY A 132 22.14 10.55 -20.82
C GLY A 132 21.18 11.18 -21.83
N VAL A 133 20.33 10.39 -22.50
CA VAL A 133 19.27 10.90 -23.37
C VAL A 133 18.10 11.49 -22.57
N GLY A 134 17.94 11.09 -21.30
CA GLY A 134 16.94 11.60 -20.38
C GLY A 134 17.53 12.05 -19.05
N GLU A 135 16.72 12.75 -18.30
CA GLU A 135 16.99 13.16 -16.92
C GLU A 135 15.99 12.49 -15.98
N ARG A 136 16.44 12.18 -14.78
CA ARG A 136 15.59 11.61 -13.72
C ARG A 136 15.81 12.31 -12.39
N ASN A 137 14.84 12.22 -11.53
CA ASN A 137 14.94 12.65 -10.16
C ASN A 137 15.63 11.57 -9.33
N ASP A 138 16.62 11.89 -8.50
CA ASP A 138 17.42 10.95 -7.71
C ASP A 138 16.60 10.10 -6.74
N GLN A 139 15.42 10.54 -6.37
CA GLN A 139 14.54 9.78 -5.51
C GLN A 139 14.17 8.38 -6.06
N TYR A 140 14.23 8.19 -7.36
CA TYR A 140 13.91 6.91 -8.01
C TYR A 140 15.12 5.98 -8.18
N VAL A 141 16.25 6.33 -7.62
CA VAL A 141 17.53 5.61 -7.77
C VAL A 141 17.81 4.61 -6.64
N GLN A 142 16.96 4.56 -5.62
CA GLN A 142 17.11 3.63 -4.49
C GLN A 142 16.39 2.32 -4.71
#